data_89df3384bd3504aef871cd23e1b22d7e
#
_entry.id   89df3384bd3504aef871cd23e1b22d7e
#
_cell.length_a   1.000
_cell.length_b   1.000
_cell.length_c   1.000
_cell.angle_alpha   90.00
_cell.angle_beta   90.00
_cell.angle_gamma   90.00
#
_symmetry.space_group_name_H-M   'P 1'
#
loop_
_entity.id
_entity.type
_entity.pdbx_description
1 polymer ?
#
loop_
_entity_poly.entity_id
_entity_poly.type
_entity_poly.pdbx_seq_one_letter_code
_entity_poly.pdbx_strand_id
1 'polypeptide(L)'
;MLISKKPIETVVFIFNAVILCFCCNSFLLMRAFPRVILPIVLLFFVANLLTLFSPANFPNFRTNVCNHGVKLLVIFIISIIPSAVYHIFLPLFLTEETRWALFFYSLLTAVLAHAIFFWNGILAVYTTSVQLGIKERVIGIICAFIPLANVIFLLRIIQIVGEECRYETKKHLMNLSRKSLRVCKTKYPIILIHGVFFRDAKLLNYWGRIPAELERNGATVYYGEHQSALSVADSAAELKERILHIINETGCQKVNIIAHSKGGIDARYAIHYLGLGPYVASLTTINSPHRGCLFADYLLEKIPPSVQAKLAKTYNTALKKLGDKNPDFTAAVNDLTSAACFPRDRAMTVPKDIFCQSVGSVMRSAGHGQFPLNMAYPIAKMFDGPNDSVVGEKSFYFGNKYTLLTTTGKRGISHADVTDLFRDNIKDFDVREFYVSLVSDLKERGY
;
A
#
# COMPACT_ATOMS: atom_id res chain seq x y z
N MET A 1 17.95 20.93 -13.92
CA MET A 1 18.19 21.82 -12.77
C MET A 1 16.86 22.02 -12.02
N LEU A 2 16.53 21.14 -11.07
CA LEU A 2 15.33 21.25 -10.23
C LEU A 2 15.70 22.17 -9.06
N ILE A 3 15.42 23.47 -9.21
CA ILE A 3 15.54 24.42 -8.13
C ILE A 3 14.64 23.93 -7.00
N SER A 4 15.21 23.72 -5.82
CA SER A 4 14.47 23.34 -4.63
C SER A 4 13.37 24.36 -4.36
N LYS A 5 12.10 24.00 -4.60
CA LYS A 5 10.94 24.86 -4.31
C LYS A 5 10.58 24.92 -2.82
N LYS A 6 11.34 24.20 -1.96
CA LYS A 6 11.13 24.13 -0.51
C LYS A 6 11.05 25.48 0.21
N PRO A 7 11.96 26.46 -0.04
CA PRO A 7 11.87 27.75 0.65
C PRO A 7 10.58 28.50 0.33
N ILE A 8 10.12 28.48 -0.93
CA ILE A 8 8.87 29.14 -1.34
C ILE A 8 7.67 28.48 -0.66
N GLU A 9 7.62 27.13 -0.63
CA GLU A 9 6.55 26.41 0.09
C GLU A 9 6.49 26.75 1.56
N THR A 10 7.65 26.86 2.22
CA THR A 10 7.74 27.22 3.64
C THR A 10 7.23 28.64 3.88
N VAL A 11 7.61 29.61 3.06
CA VAL A 11 7.15 30.99 3.17
C VAL A 11 5.63 31.08 2.97
N VAL A 12 5.10 30.45 1.93
CA VAL A 12 3.65 30.41 1.66
C VAL A 12 2.90 29.74 2.83
N PHE A 13 3.44 28.68 3.40
CA PHE A 13 2.85 27.99 4.55
C PHE A 13 2.81 28.88 5.80
N ILE A 14 3.93 29.53 6.16
CA ILE A 14 4.00 30.45 7.32
C ILE A 14 3.04 31.61 7.12
N PHE A 15 3.03 32.23 5.95
CA PHE A 15 2.14 33.35 5.63
C PHE A 15 0.66 32.92 5.77
N ASN A 16 0.30 31.75 5.24
CA ASN A 16 -1.05 31.21 5.38
C ASN A 16 -1.43 30.91 6.83
N ALA A 17 -0.50 30.39 7.64
CA ALA A 17 -0.72 30.14 9.07
C ALA A 17 -1.01 31.46 9.83
N VAL A 18 -0.26 32.53 9.52
CA VAL A 18 -0.46 33.86 10.11
C VAL A 18 -1.82 34.44 9.71
N ILE A 19 -2.19 34.37 8.43
CA ILE A 19 -3.49 34.82 7.92
C ILE A 19 -4.64 34.09 8.62
N LEU A 20 -4.60 32.75 8.69
CA LEU A 20 -5.67 32.00 9.32
C LEU A 20 -5.77 32.29 10.82
N CYS A 21 -4.64 32.38 11.53
CA CYS A 21 -4.62 32.78 12.94
C CYS A 21 -5.23 34.17 13.15
N PHE A 22 -4.85 35.14 12.31
CA PHE A 22 -5.42 36.48 12.34
C PHE A 22 -6.95 36.49 12.11
N CYS A 23 -7.41 35.77 11.06
CA CYS A 23 -8.84 35.69 10.76
C CYS A 23 -9.65 35.05 11.91
N CYS A 24 -9.11 34.02 12.56
CA CYS A 24 -9.76 33.35 13.70
C CYS A 24 -9.96 34.30 14.89
N ASN A 25 -9.05 35.26 15.10
CA ASN A 25 -9.03 36.17 16.25
C ASN A 25 -9.50 37.61 15.90
N SER A 26 -10.14 37.78 14.74
CA SER A 26 -10.48 39.12 14.21
C SER A 26 -11.85 39.68 14.69
N PHE A 27 -12.53 39.00 15.61
CA PHE A 27 -13.90 39.40 16.06
C PHE A 27 -13.99 40.82 16.50
N LEU A 28 -13.07 41.33 17.35
CA LEU A 28 -13.09 42.70 17.83
C LEU A 28 -12.79 43.71 16.71
N LEU A 29 -11.91 43.34 15.76
CA LEU A 29 -11.63 44.17 14.59
C LEU A 29 -12.86 44.29 13.69
N MET A 30 -13.58 43.22 13.44
CA MET A 30 -14.82 43.21 12.65
C MET A 30 -15.93 44.03 13.35
N ARG A 31 -16.00 44.00 14.68
CA ARG A 31 -16.96 44.78 15.45
C ARG A 31 -16.63 46.29 15.41
N ALA A 32 -15.35 46.65 15.61
CA ALA A 32 -14.91 48.03 15.59
C ALA A 32 -15.03 48.68 14.19
N PHE A 33 -14.81 47.87 13.14
CA PHE A 33 -14.83 48.29 11.74
C PHE A 33 -15.69 47.33 10.89
N PRO A 34 -17.04 47.47 10.91
CA PRO A 34 -17.94 46.53 10.23
C PRO A 34 -17.64 46.35 8.74
N ARG A 35 -17.05 47.31 8.06
CA ARG A 35 -16.69 47.22 6.64
C ARG A 35 -15.60 46.18 6.34
N VAL A 36 -14.85 45.70 7.36
CA VAL A 36 -13.81 44.69 7.19
C VAL A 36 -14.35 43.24 7.31
N ILE A 37 -15.62 43.03 7.67
CA ILE A 37 -16.21 41.69 7.82
C ILE A 37 -16.06 40.92 6.53
N LEU A 38 -16.54 41.44 5.41
CA LEU A 38 -16.51 40.74 4.13
C LEU A 38 -15.07 40.42 3.66
N PRO A 39 -14.12 41.38 3.65
CA PRO A 39 -12.72 41.13 3.35
C PRO A 39 -12.09 40.01 4.21
N ILE A 40 -12.33 40.03 5.54
CA ILE A 40 -11.76 39.02 6.45
C ILE A 40 -12.35 37.61 6.18
N VAL A 41 -13.66 37.54 5.99
CA VAL A 41 -14.33 36.25 5.66
C VAL A 41 -13.82 35.70 4.33
N LEU A 42 -13.73 36.55 3.30
CA LEU A 42 -13.16 36.12 2.01
C LEU A 42 -11.71 35.66 2.14
N LEU A 43 -10.90 36.43 2.88
CA LEU A 43 -9.49 36.05 3.13
C LEU A 43 -9.38 34.72 3.87
N PHE A 44 -10.24 34.46 4.85
CA PHE A 44 -10.30 33.22 5.59
C PHE A 44 -10.59 32.01 4.65
N PHE A 45 -11.62 32.14 3.79
CA PHE A 45 -11.94 31.06 2.84
C PHE A 45 -10.83 30.84 1.81
N VAL A 46 -10.28 31.91 1.24
CA VAL A 46 -9.14 31.81 0.30
C VAL A 46 -7.95 31.14 0.97
N ALA A 47 -7.59 31.54 2.19
CA ALA A 47 -6.48 30.96 2.92
C ALA A 47 -6.69 29.46 3.24
N ASN A 48 -7.94 29.04 3.55
CA ASN A 48 -8.25 27.61 3.70
C ASN A 48 -7.94 26.80 2.43
N LEU A 49 -8.04 27.38 1.24
CA LEU A 49 -7.80 26.71 -0.04
C LEU A 49 -6.35 26.86 -0.53
N LEU A 50 -5.60 27.85 -0.05
CA LEU A 50 -4.24 28.15 -0.56
C LEU A 50 -3.29 26.96 -0.47
N THR A 51 -3.39 26.16 0.58
CA THR A 51 -2.54 24.98 0.76
C THR A 51 -2.84 23.85 -0.25
N LEU A 52 -4.02 23.88 -0.90
CA LEU A 52 -4.36 22.96 -1.99
C LEU A 52 -3.57 23.27 -3.27
N PHE A 53 -3.26 24.53 -3.51
CA PHE A 53 -2.50 25.01 -4.68
C PHE A 53 -0.99 25.00 -4.40
N SER A 54 -0.49 23.88 -3.86
CA SER A 54 0.94 23.74 -3.57
C SER A 54 1.75 23.71 -4.86
N PRO A 55 2.90 24.41 -4.94
CA PRO A 55 3.83 24.29 -6.06
C PRO A 55 4.56 22.96 -6.13
N ALA A 56 4.33 22.04 -5.18
CA ALA A 56 4.93 20.72 -5.17
C ALA A 56 4.39 19.86 -6.32
N ASN A 57 5.28 19.11 -6.95
CA ASN A 57 4.92 18.15 -7.99
C ASN A 57 4.36 16.87 -7.33
N PHE A 58 3.06 16.85 -7.07
CA PHE A 58 2.39 15.65 -6.56
C PHE A 58 2.04 14.69 -7.70
N PRO A 59 2.07 13.38 -7.45
CA PRO A 59 1.78 12.37 -8.47
C PRO A 59 0.34 12.43 -9.00
N ASN A 60 -0.60 12.87 -8.15
CA ASN A 60 -2.02 12.93 -8.47
C ASN A 60 -2.77 13.88 -7.52
N PHE A 61 -4.04 14.17 -7.87
CA PHE A 61 -4.93 15.05 -7.08
C PHE A 61 -5.15 14.51 -5.64
N ARG A 62 -5.29 13.19 -5.47
CA ARG A 62 -5.45 12.57 -4.14
C ARG A 62 -4.31 12.95 -3.19
N THR A 63 -3.06 12.81 -3.63
CA THR A 63 -1.88 13.14 -2.81
C THR A 63 -1.81 14.64 -2.51
N ASN A 64 -2.25 15.48 -3.44
CA ASN A 64 -2.33 16.92 -3.22
C ASN A 64 -3.36 17.28 -2.14
N VAL A 65 -4.57 16.71 -2.19
CA VAL A 65 -5.61 16.88 -1.16
C VAL A 65 -5.13 16.33 0.20
N CYS A 66 -4.46 15.19 0.20
CA CYS A 66 -3.87 14.60 1.39
C CYS A 66 -2.88 15.55 2.07
N ASN A 67 -1.96 16.13 1.30
CA ASN A 67 -0.99 17.12 1.78
C ASN A 67 -1.64 18.44 2.24
N HIS A 68 -2.70 18.88 1.53
CA HIS A 68 -3.51 20.02 1.96
C HIS A 68 -4.08 19.78 3.37
N GLY A 69 -4.68 18.62 3.61
CA GLY A 69 -5.19 18.24 4.92
C GLY A 69 -4.12 18.28 6.01
N VAL A 70 -2.94 17.71 5.75
CA VAL A 70 -1.80 17.76 6.68
C VAL A 70 -1.42 19.19 7.01
N LYS A 71 -1.31 20.07 6.01
CA LYS A 71 -0.97 21.49 6.22
C LYS A 71 -2.00 22.19 7.08
N LEU A 72 -3.30 21.98 6.85
CA LEU A 72 -4.36 22.58 7.67
C LEU A 72 -4.31 22.11 9.13
N LEU A 73 -4.06 20.81 9.37
CA LEU A 73 -3.95 20.28 10.72
C LEU A 73 -2.70 20.81 11.46
N VAL A 74 -1.59 21.02 10.76
CA VAL A 74 -0.39 21.65 11.33
C VAL A 74 -0.68 23.12 11.66
N ILE A 75 -1.34 23.88 10.77
CA ILE A 75 -1.75 25.27 11.01
C ILE A 75 -2.69 25.32 12.22
N PHE A 76 -3.65 24.39 12.33
CA PHE A 76 -4.54 24.28 13.49
C PHE A 76 -3.76 24.19 14.81
N ILE A 77 -2.79 23.27 14.91
CA ILE A 77 -1.99 23.11 16.13
C ILE A 77 -1.16 24.34 16.44
N ILE A 78 -0.50 24.92 15.43
CA ILE A 78 0.35 26.10 15.62
C ILE A 78 -0.47 27.32 16.01
N SER A 79 -1.66 27.53 15.44
CA SER A 79 -2.48 28.73 15.65
C SER A 79 -3.27 28.71 16.96
N ILE A 80 -3.53 27.54 17.55
CA ILE A 80 -4.21 27.43 18.85
C ILE A 80 -3.41 28.14 19.96
N ILE A 81 -2.07 28.01 19.97
CA ILE A 81 -1.23 28.59 21.01
C ILE A 81 -1.36 30.12 21.06
N PRO A 82 -1.10 30.89 19.98
CA PRO A 82 -1.28 32.32 20.00
C PRO A 82 -2.75 32.74 20.21
N SER A 83 -3.72 31.98 19.74
CA SER A 83 -5.14 32.24 20.01
C SER A 83 -5.48 32.09 21.51
N ALA A 84 -4.95 31.05 22.16
CA ALA A 84 -5.11 30.87 23.61
C ALA A 84 -4.46 32.03 24.40
N VAL A 85 -3.23 32.40 24.04
CA VAL A 85 -2.53 33.53 24.66
C VAL A 85 -3.34 34.83 24.48
N TYR A 86 -3.85 35.07 23.25
CA TYR A 86 -4.70 36.25 22.99
C TYR A 86 -5.92 36.28 23.92
N HIS A 87 -6.65 35.18 24.08
CA HIS A 87 -7.85 35.14 24.93
C HIS A 87 -7.53 35.15 26.42
N ILE A 88 -6.36 34.72 26.88
CA ILE A 88 -5.94 34.85 28.28
C ILE A 88 -5.76 36.35 28.65
N PHE A 89 -5.18 37.12 27.73
CA PHE A 89 -4.92 38.55 27.99
C PHE A 89 -6.07 39.46 27.59
N LEU A 90 -6.97 39.03 26.72
CA LEU A 90 -8.06 39.85 26.18
C LEU A 90 -8.91 40.55 27.28
N PRO A 91 -9.30 39.87 28.40
CA PRO A 91 -10.12 40.53 29.43
C PRO A 91 -9.47 41.78 30.07
N LEU A 92 -8.13 41.87 30.04
CA LEU A 92 -7.39 42.99 30.59
C LEU A 92 -7.56 44.27 29.78
N PHE A 93 -7.93 44.16 28.50
CA PHE A 93 -8.09 45.27 27.56
C PHE A 93 -9.54 45.67 27.30
N LEU A 94 -10.49 44.97 27.91
CA LEU A 94 -11.93 45.22 27.73
C LEU A 94 -12.49 46.04 28.91
N THR A 95 -13.47 46.93 28.61
CA THR A 95 -14.19 47.67 29.62
C THR A 95 -15.07 46.81 30.50
N GLU A 96 -15.37 47.21 31.74
CA GLU A 96 -16.07 46.33 32.71
C GLU A 96 -17.49 45.95 32.28
N GLU A 97 -18.24 46.92 31.73
CA GLU A 97 -19.65 46.73 31.36
C GLU A 97 -19.87 45.62 30.31
N THR A 98 -18.95 45.43 29.37
CA THR A 98 -19.13 44.48 28.27
C THR A 98 -18.07 43.41 28.24
N ARG A 99 -17.14 43.38 29.20
CA ARG A 99 -15.94 42.52 29.22
C ARG A 99 -16.25 41.06 28.89
N TRP A 100 -17.11 40.45 29.66
CA TRP A 100 -17.37 39.02 29.52
C TRP A 100 -18.17 38.69 28.25
N ALA A 101 -19.13 39.51 27.86
CA ALA A 101 -19.88 39.28 26.63
C ALA A 101 -18.95 39.30 25.41
N LEU A 102 -18.09 40.33 25.30
CA LEU A 102 -17.12 40.44 24.20
C LEU A 102 -16.08 39.32 24.20
N PHE A 103 -15.61 38.95 25.39
CA PHE A 103 -14.71 37.81 25.54
C PHE A 103 -15.33 36.51 25.00
N PHE A 104 -16.54 36.16 25.44
CA PHE A 104 -17.20 34.94 25.00
C PHE A 104 -17.56 34.94 23.52
N TYR A 105 -17.98 36.05 22.94
CA TYR A 105 -18.21 36.14 21.49
C TYR A 105 -16.92 36.02 20.69
N SER A 106 -15.82 36.66 21.15
CA SER A 106 -14.51 36.49 20.51
C SER A 106 -14.02 35.07 20.58
N LEU A 107 -14.12 34.42 21.75
CA LEU A 107 -13.73 33.06 21.96
C LEU A 107 -14.57 32.11 21.08
N LEU A 108 -15.90 32.27 21.04
CA LEU A 108 -16.79 31.45 20.21
C LEU A 108 -16.44 31.59 18.73
N THR A 109 -16.21 32.81 18.24
CA THR A 109 -15.80 33.05 16.85
C THR A 109 -14.47 32.36 16.54
N ALA A 110 -13.50 32.49 17.43
CA ALA A 110 -12.20 31.82 17.27
C ALA A 110 -12.33 30.29 17.24
N VAL A 111 -13.10 29.71 18.15
CA VAL A 111 -13.36 28.25 18.20
C VAL A 111 -14.04 27.78 16.92
N LEU A 112 -15.08 28.47 16.46
CA LEU A 112 -15.79 28.10 15.21
C LEU A 112 -14.87 28.19 13.99
N ALA A 113 -14.06 29.25 13.91
CA ALA A 113 -13.12 29.42 12.80
C ALA A 113 -12.03 28.35 12.81
N HIS A 114 -11.43 28.02 13.97
CA HIS A 114 -10.48 26.91 14.10
C HIS A 114 -11.12 25.56 13.76
N ALA A 115 -12.38 25.33 14.15
CA ALA A 115 -13.11 24.12 13.81
C ALA A 115 -13.25 23.92 12.28
N ILE A 116 -13.45 25.01 11.51
CA ILE A 116 -13.60 24.90 10.05
C ILE A 116 -12.33 24.32 9.41
N PHE A 117 -11.16 24.88 9.68
CA PHE A 117 -9.96 24.34 9.04
C PHE A 117 -9.44 23.06 9.70
N PHE A 118 -9.78 22.77 10.97
CA PHE A 118 -9.58 21.45 11.57
C PHE A 118 -10.38 20.39 10.81
N TRP A 119 -11.69 20.59 10.64
CA TRP A 119 -12.55 19.63 9.96
C TRP A 119 -12.20 19.50 8.48
N ASN A 120 -11.87 20.57 7.78
CA ASN A 120 -11.34 20.48 6.41
C ASN A 120 -10.07 19.62 6.36
N GLY A 121 -9.16 19.82 7.31
CA GLY A 121 -7.93 19.03 7.41
C GLY A 121 -8.19 17.55 7.69
N ILE A 122 -9.01 17.24 8.71
CA ILE A 122 -9.28 15.86 9.12
C ILE A 122 -10.05 15.08 8.04
N LEU A 123 -11.06 15.70 7.43
CA LEU A 123 -11.82 15.10 6.34
C LEU A 123 -10.90 14.81 5.13
N ALA A 124 -10.04 15.76 4.77
CA ALA A 124 -9.09 15.58 3.68
C ALA A 124 -8.17 14.36 3.94
N VAL A 125 -7.55 14.25 5.12
CA VAL A 125 -6.65 13.12 5.42
C VAL A 125 -7.38 11.80 5.58
N TYR A 126 -8.57 11.78 6.21
CA TYR A 126 -9.34 10.55 6.42
C TYR A 126 -9.90 9.98 5.11
N THR A 127 -10.23 10.81 4.14
CA THR A 127 -10.77 10.35 2.85
C THR A 127 -9.69 9.99 1.84
N THR A 128 -8.49 10.56 1.95
CA THR A 128 -7.47 10.43 0.90
C THR A 128 -6.22 9.64 1.30
N SER A 129 -5.87 9.54 2.59
CA SER A 129 -4.68 8.79 3.00
C SER A 129 -4.88 7.28 2.82
N VAL A 130 -3.91 6.61 2.20
CA VAL A 130 -3.83 5.15 2.09
C VAL A 130 -3.10 4.55 3.30
N GLN A 131 -2.10 5.27 3.82
CA GLN A 131 -1.28 4.80 4.95
C GLN A 131 -1.99 4.93 6.30
N LEU A 132 -3.00 5.80 6.39
CA LEU A 132 -3.85 5.90 7.58
C LEU A 132 -4.86 4.73 7.59
N GLY A 133 -4.44 3.58 8.10
CA GLY A 133 -5.25 2.38 8.18
C GLY A 133 -6.51 2.54 9.06
N ILE A 134 -7.42 1.58 8.98
CA ILE A 134 -8.69 1.59 9.75
C ILE A 134 -8.41 1.70 11.26
N LYS A 135 -7.41 0.98 11.76
CA LYS A 135 -7.01 1.01 13.17
C LYS A 135 -6.70 2.43 13.66
N GLU A 136 -5.84 3.15 12.93
CA GLU A 136 -5.43 4.51 13.31
C GLU A 136 -6.60 5.50 13.21
N ARG A 137 -7.49 5.32 12.23
CA ARG A 137 -8.71 6.14 12.11
C ARG A 137 -9.64 5.94 13.30
N VAL A 138 -9.93 4.69 13.68
CA VAL A 138 -10.81 4.37 14.81
C VAL A 138 -10.22 4.87 16.12
N ILE A 139 -8.93 4.63 16.39
CA ILE A 139 -8.25 5.11 17.59
C ILE A 139 -8.25 6.65 17.63
N GLY A 140 -7.99 7.31 16.49
CA GLY A 140 -8.03 8.77 16.39
C GLY A 140 -9.40 9.35 16.76
N ILE A 141 -10.49 8.72 16.32
CA ILE A 141 -11.86 9.14 16.68
C ILE A 141 -12.11 8.96 18.20
N ILE A 142 -11.72 7.80 18.77
CA ILE A 142 -11.89 7.54 20.20
C ILE A 142 -11.07 8.55 21.04
N CYS A 143 -9.81 8.76 20.68
CA CYS A 143 -8.91 9.67 21.39
C CYS A 143 -9.31 11.15 21.24
N ALA A 144 -10.10 11.50 20.22
CA ALA A 144 -10.57 12.89 20.04
C ALA A 144 -11.32 13.44 21.24
N PHE A 145 -11.98 12.58 22.02
CA PHE A 145 -12.75 12.95 23.23
C PHE A 145 -11.92 12.92 24.53
N ILE A 146 -10.65 12.55 24.48
CA ILE A 146 -9.79 12.41 25.67
C ILE A 146 -8.71 13.50 25.63
N PRO A 147 -8.72 14.45 26.61
CA PRO A 147 -7.70 15.49 26.70
C PRO A 147 -6.28 14.90 26.68
N LEU A 148 -5.34 15.61 26.08
CA LEU A 148 -3.95 15.21 25.79
C LEU A 148 -3.83 14.05 24.79
N ALA A 149 -4.62 12.99 24.90
CA ALA A 149 -4.61 11.90 23.93
C ALA A 149 -5.00 12.38 22.53
N ASN A 150 -5.96 13.31 22.42
CA ASN A 150 -6.36 13.94 21.16
C ASN A 150 -5.19 14.63 20.45
N VAL A 151 -4.36 15.36 21.18
CA VAL A 151 -3.20 16.07 20.61
C VAL A 151 -2.14 15.05 20.15
N ILE A 152 -1.84 14.05 20.98
CA ILE A 152 -0.86 13.00 20.66
C ILE A 152 -1.29 12.24 19.39
N PHE A 153 -2.56 11.85 19.31
CA PHE A 153 -3.07 11.13 18.13
C PHE A 153 -3.17 12.02 16.89
N LEU A 154 -3.53 13.29 17.04
CA LEU A 154 -3.51 14.25 15.94
C LEU A 154 -2.10 14.41 15.36
N LEU A 155 -1.09 14.55 16.21
CA LEU A 155 0.32 14.58 15.80
C LEU A 155 0.73 13.29 15.09
N ARG A 156 0.29 12.13 15.59
CA ARG A 156 0.55 10.83 14.96
C ARG A 156 -0.11 10.73 13.57
N ILE A 157 -1.36 11.17 13.42
CA ILE A 157 -2.04 11.23 12.12
C ILE A 157 -1.27 12.13 11.16
N ILE A 158 -0.89 13.32 11.58
CA ILE A 158 -0.08 14.26 10.80
C ILE A 158 1.23 13.63 10.35
N GLN A 159 1.90 12.90 11.24
CA GLN A 159 3.16 12.22 10.93
C GLN A 159 2.96 11.16 9.85
N ILE A 160 2.02 10.21 10.06
CA ILE A 160 1.77 9.10 9.11
C ILE A 160 1.44 9.64 7.72
N VAL A 161 0.52 10.60 7.66
CA VAL A 161 0.04 11.15 6.39
C VAL A 161 1.09 12.04 5.74
N GLY A 162 1.85 12.79 6.53
CA GLY A 162 2.98 13.59 6.04
C GLY A 162 4.11 12.73 5.47
N GLU A 163 4.38 11.57 6.07
CA GLU A 163 5.32 10.59 5.54
C GLU A 163 4.83 9.98 4.22
N GLU A 164 3.53 9.66 4.11
CA GLU A 164 2.91 9.21 2.86
C GLU A 164 3.12 10.24 1.74
N CYS A 165 2.80 11.50 2.00
CA CYS A 165 2.94 12.57 0.99
C CYS A 165 4.40 12.75 0.54
N ARG A 166 5.35 12.70 1.48
CA ARG A 166 6.79 12.79 1.15
C ARG A 166 7.27 11.60 0.32
N TYR A 167 6.85 10.39 0.70
CA TYR A 167 7.20 9.16 -0.01
C TYR A 167 6.67 9.17 -1.45
N GLU A 168 5.38 9.47 -1.65
CA GLU A 168 4.76 9.51 -2.97
C GLU A 168 5.37 10.60 -3.87
N THR A 169 5.68 11.77 -3.29
CA THR A 169 6.35 12.86 -4.03
C THR A 169 7.76 12.46 -4.46
N LYS A 170 8.54 11.87 -3.54
CA LYS A 170 9.90 11.37 -3.86
C LYS A 170 9.85 10.34 -4.99
N LYS A 171 8.92 9.40 -4.90
CA LYS A 171 8.71 8.36 -5.91
C LYS A 171 8.34 8.94 -7.28
N HIS A 172 7.44 9.91 -7.28
CA HIS A 172 7.04 10.61 -8.50
C HIS A 172 8.23 11.31 -9.18
N LEU A 173 9.02 12.06 -8.42
CA LEU A 173 10.20 12.76 -8.94
C LEU A 173 11.24 11.78 -9.47
N MET A 174 11.46 10.65 -8.80
CA MET A 174 12.36 9.60 -9.27
C MET A 174 11.87 9.00 -10.61
N ASN A 175 10.57 8.73 -10.74
CA ASN A 175 10.00 8.24 -11.99
C ASN A 175 10.10 9.27 -13.13
N LEU A 176 9.93 10.56 -12.83
CA LEU A 176 10.13 11.62 -13.82
C LEU A 176 11.58 11.68 -14.32
N SER A 177 12.57 11.56 -13.41
CA SER A 177 14.00 11.63 -13.78
C SER A 177 14.46 10.47 -14.68
N ARG A 178 13.82 9.30 -14.60
CA ARG A 178 14.17 8.09 -15.38
C ARG A 178 13.19 7.75 -16.51
N LYS A 179 12.17 8.60 -16.75
CA LYS A 179 11.09 8.32 -17.70
C LYS A 179 11.61 8.03 -19.11
N SER A 180 12.61 8.78 -19.59
CA SER A 180 13.21 8.58 -20.92
C SER A 180 13.99 7.27 -21.03
N LEU A 181 14.52 6.73 -19.92
CA LEU A 181 15.34 5.52 -19.91
C LEU A 181 14.50 4.25 -20.11
N ARG A 182 13.18 4.32 -19.84
CA ARG A 182 12.24 3.19 -19.94
C ARG A 182 12.86 1.92 -19.36
N VAL A 183 13.32 1.99 -18.09
CA VAL A 183 14.14 0.95 -17.45
C VAL A 183 13.49 -0.42 -17.40
N CYS A 184 12.16 -0.48 -17.43
CA CYS A 184 11.40 -1.73 -17.44
C CYS A 184 10.92 -2.16 -18.84
N LYS A 185 11.41 -1.54 -19.94
CA LYS A 185 11.05 -1.98 -21.30
C LYS A 185 11.84 -3.23 -21.64
N THR A 186 11.32 -4.39 -21.28
CA THR A 186 11.83 -5.72 -21.60
C THR A 186 11.56 -6.08 -23.07
N LYS A 187 12.28 -7.06 -23.59
CA LYS A 187 12.07 -7.62 -24.95
C LYS A 187 10.73 -8.35 -25.04
N TYR A 188 10.34 -9.06 -23.98
CA TYR A 188 9.09 -9.81 -23.90
C TYR A 188 8.20 -9.21 -22.82
N PRO A 189 6.86 -9.26 -22.98
CA PRO A 189 5.94 -8.73 -21.96
C PRO A 189 6.06 -9.46 -20.63
N ILE A 190 5.72 -8.78 -19.56
CA ILE A 190 5.65 -9.33 -18.21
C ILE A 190 4.27 -9.91 -17.98
N ILE A 191 4.18 -11.15 -17.47
CA ILE A 191 2.95 -11.73 -16.97
C ILE A 191 3.05 -11.85 -15.46
N LEU A 192 2.11 -11.24 -14.75
CA LEU A 192 1.96 -11.35 -13.31
C LEU A 192 0.97 -12.47 -12.97
N ILE A 193 1.42 -13.46 -12.19
CA ILE A 193 0.63 -14.63 -11.81
C ILE A 193 0.39 -14.60 -10.31
N HIS A 194 -0.88 -14.43 -9.90
CA HIS A 194 -1.26 -14.39 -8.50
C HIS A 194 -1.18 -15.77 -7.81
N GLY A 195 -1.24 -15.75 -6.47
CA GLY A 195 -1.32 -16.95 -5.64
C GLY A 195 -2.75 -17.41 -5.41
N VAL A 196 -2.93 -18.25 -4.37
CA VAL A 196 -4.23 -18.78 -3.94
C VAL A 196 -5.07 -17.72 -3.21
N PHE A 197 -6.41 -17.84 -3.26
CA PHE A 197 -7.44 -17.08 -2.54
C PHE A 197 -7.69 -15.64 -2.95
N PHE A 198 -6.90 -15.06 -3.80
CA PHE A 198 -7.11 -13.71 -4.31
C PHE A 198 -7.04 -13.72 -5.84
N ARG A 199 -7.77 -12.83 -6.45
CA ARG A 199 -7.86 -12.73 -7.89
C ARG A 199 -7.48 -11.33 -8.37
N ASP A 200 -7.04 -11.21 -9.62
CA ASP A 200 -6.83 -9.94 -10.30
C ASP A 200 -8.18 -9.29 -10.68
N ALA A 201 -8.92 -8.83 -9.67
CA ALA A 201 -10.17 -8.10 -9.89
C ALA A 201 -9.88 -6.61 -10.06
N LYS A 202 -10.64 -5.93 -10.94
CA LYS A 202 -10.48 -4.48 -11.21
C LYS A 202 -10.54 -3.60 -9.96
N LEU A 203 -11.28 -4.02 -8.92
CA LEU A 203 -11.44 -3.30 -7.65
C LEU A 203 -10.45 -3.73 -6.57
N LEU A 204 -9.98 -4.98 -6.59
CA LEU A 204 -9.04 -5.56 -5.62
C LEU A 204 -7.85 -6.10 -6.41
N ASN A 205 -6.98 -5.21 -6.86
CA ASN A 205 -5.77 -5.61 -7.57
C ASN A 205 -4.82 -6.31 -6.60
N TYR A 206 -4.60 -7.60 -6.85
CA TYR A 206 -3.68 -8.45 -6.10
C TYR A 206 -2.25 -7.86 -5.99
N TRP A 207 -1.79 -7.22 -7.05
CA TRP A 207 -0.46 -6.66 -7.19
C TRP A 207 -0.37 -5.18 -6.75
N GLY A 208 -1.37 -4.66 -6.05
CA GLY A 208 -1.39 -3.32 -5.49
C GLY A 208 -1.00 -2.23 -6.49
N ARG A 209 0.11 -1.53 -6.20
CA ARG A 209 0.65 -0.42 -7.01
C ARG A 209 1.74 -0.86 -8.00
N ILE A 210 2.16 -2.13 -7.97
CA ILE A 210 3.29 -2.67 -8.74
C ILE A 210 3.08 -2.54 -10.25
N PRO A 211 1.94 -2.99 -10.85
CA PRO A 211 1.77 -2.93 -12.30
C PRO A 211 1.88 -1.52 -12.86
N ALA A 212 1.18 -0.58 -12.23
CA ALA A 212 1.22 0.83 -12.65
C ALA A 212 2.64 1.45 -12.53
N GLU A 213 3.45 0.98 -11.58
CA GLU A 213 4.84 1.43 -11.43
C GLU A 213 5.73 0.87 -12.55
N LEU A 214 5.56 -0.41 -12.90
CA LEU A 214 6.26 -1.04 -14.01
C LEU A 214 5.92 -0.39 -15.35
N GLU A 215 4.63 -0.14 -15.61
CA GLU A 215 4.14 0.50 -16.84
C GLU A 215 4.66 1.94 -16.98
N ARG A 216 4.69 2.72 -15.89
CA ARG A 216 5.30 4.07 -15.88
C ARG A 216 6.77 4.04 -16.27
N ASN A 217 7.47 2.95 -16.00
CA ASN A 217 8.86 2.73 -16.34
C ASN A 217 9.06 1.97 -17.66
N GLY A 218 7.97 1.76 -18.44
CA GLY A 218 8.01 1.28 -19.82
C GLY A 218 7.75 -0.20 -20.03
N ALA A 219 7.36 -0.96 -18.98
CA ALA A 219 6.96 -2.35 -19.13
C ALA A 219 5.59 -2.48 -19.84
N THR A 220 5.41 -3.61 -20.51
CA THR A 220 4.10 -4.11 -20.96
C THR A 220 3.70 -5.24 -19.99
N VAL A 221 2.57 -5.06 -19.27
CA VAL A 221 2.16 -5.96 -18.20
C VAL A 221 0.84 -6.61 -18.53
N TYR A 222 0.78 -7.94 -18.37
CA TYR A 222 -0.42 -8.77 -18.45
C TYR A 222 -0.62 -9.53 -17.15
N TYR A 223 -1.81 -10.14 -16.99
CA TYR A 223 -2.18 -10.94 -15.81
C TYR A 223 -2.52 -12.37 -16.20
N GLY A 224 -2.25 -13.29 -15.28
CA GLY A 224 -2.54 -14.72 -15.46
C GLY A 224 -4.03 -15.02 -15.59
N GLU A 225 -4.88 -14.25 -14.89
CA GLU A 225 -6.37 -14.33 -14.92
C GLU A 225 -6.97 -15.73 -14.69
N HIS A 226 -6.18 -16.69 -14.21
CA HIS A 226 -6.64 -18.02 -13.84
C HIS A 226 -7.47 -18.01 -12.56
N GLN A 227 -8.20 -19.07 -12.26
CA GLN A 227 -8.98 -19.17 -11.04
C GLN A 227 -8.07 -19.26 -9.80
N SER A 228 -8.51 -18.64 -8.69
CA SER A 228 -7.67 -18.47 -7.50
C SER A 228 -7.57 -19.70 -6.61
N ALA A 229 -8.50 -20.66 -6.70
CA ALA A 229 -8.52 -21.87 -5.90
C ALA A 229 -8.86 -23.08 -6.75
N LEU A 230 -7.86 -23.60 -7.44
CA LEU A 230 -7.87 -24.88 -8.14
C LEU A 230 -6.65 -25.71 -7.74
N SER A 231 -6.64 -26.99 -8.14
CA SER A 231 -5.41 -27.81 -8.08
C SER A 231 -4.28 -27.14 -8.87
N VAL A 232 -3.03 -27.51 -8.59
CA VAL A 232 -1.88 -26.99 -9.36
C VAL A 232 -2.00 -27.38 -10.84
N ALA A 233 -2.50 -28.60 -11.14
CA ALA A 233 -2.66 -29.07 -12.51
C ALA A 233 -3.70 -28.25 -13.29
N ASP A 234 -4.86 -28.00 -12.69
CA ASP A 234 -5.95 -27.24 -13.33
C ASP A 234 -5.56 -25.75 -13.49
N SER A 235 -4.97 -25.15 -12.45
CA SER A 235 -4.44 -23.77 -12.55
C SER A 235 -3.39 -23.64 -13.64
N ALA A 236 -2.48 -24.60 -13.75
CA ALA A 236 -1.45 -24.63 -14.79
C ALA A 236 -2.03 -24.76 -16.20
N ALA A 237 -3.13 -25.51 -16.36
CA ALA A 237 -3.82 -25.64 -17.66
C ALA A 237 -4.46 -24.31 -18.08
N GLU A 238 -5.22 -23.66 -17.19
CA GLU A 238 -5.79 -22.32 -17.46
C GLU A 238 -4.68 -21.29 -17.77
N LEU A 239 -3.59 -21.32 -17.02
CA LEU A 239 -2.45 -20.43 -17.22
C LEU A 239 -1.80 -20.62 -18.58
N LYS A 240 -1.62 -21.88 -19.02
CA LYS A 240 -1.10 -22.18 -20.36
C LYS A 240 -1.98 -21.56 -21.44
N GLU A 241 -3.29 -21.78 -21.38
CA GLU A 241 -4.23 -21.21 -22.35
C GLU A 241 -4.17 -19.69 -22.39
N ARG A 242 -4.11 -19.04 -21.21
CA ARG A 242 -3.98 -17.58 -21.09
C ARG A 242 -2.69 -17.06 -21.71
N ILE A 243 -1.56 -17.70 -21.45
CA ILE A 243 -0.27 -17.28 -22.02
C ILE A 243 -0.25 -17.45 -23.54
N LEU A 244 -0.76 -18.56 -24.08
CA LEU A 244 -0.85 -18.77 -25.51
C LEU A 244 -1.79 -17.73 -26.18
N HIS A 245 -2.89 -17.38 -25.51
CA HIS A 245 -3.77 -16.30 -25.97
C HIS A 245 -3.02 -14.96 -26.07
N ILE A 246 -2.29 -14.55 -25.02
CA ILE A 246 -1.49 -13.32 -25.03
C ILE A 246 -0.44 -13.33 -26.15
N ILE A 247 0.23 -14.44 -26.38
CA ILE A 247 1.21 -14.59 -27.44
C ILE A 247 0.55 -14.41 -28.82
N ASN A 248 -0.59 -15.02 -29.04
CA ASN A 248 -1.34 -14.89 -30.29
C ASN A 248 -1.86 -13.46 -30.51
N GLU A 249 -2.36 -12.82 -29.46
CA GLU A 249 -2.90 -11.44 -29.52
C GLU A 249 -1.80 -10.42 -29.79
N THR A 250 -0.64 -10.60 -29.16
CA THR A 250 0.45 -9.60 -29.22
C THR A 250 1.49 -9.85 -30.30
N GLY A 251 1.53 -11.07 -30.83
CA GLY A 251 2.57 -11.54 -31.76
C GLY A 251 3.95 -11.71 -31.11
N CYS A 252 4.07 -11.64 -29.78
CA CYS A 252 5.33 -11.89 -29.09
C CYS A 252 5.70 -13.38 -29.16
N GLN A 253 7.01 -13.66 -29.18
CA GLN A 253 7.49 -15.04 -29.24
C GLN A 253 7.48 -15.74 -27.87
N LYS A 254 7.78 -15.00 -26.81
CA LYS A 254 7.94 -15.47 -25.42
C LYS A 254 7.37 -14.44 -24.45
N VAL A 255 7.26 -14.84 -23.21
CA VAL A 255 6.85 -13.98 -22.08
C VAL A 255 7.84 -14.09 -20.93
N ASN A 256 7.89 -13.06 -20.09
CA ASN A 256 8.57 -13.07 -18.79
C ASN A 256 7.52 -13.30 -17.69
N ILE A 257 7.66 -14.35 -16.91
CA ILE A 257 6.72 -14.67 -15.83
C ILE A 257 7.25 -14.17 -14.49
N ILE A 258 6.43 -13.44 -13.76
CA ILE A 258 6.63 -13.14 -12.34
C ILE A 258 5.43 -13.70 -11.58
N ALA A 259 5.68 -14.74 -10.79
CA ALA A 259 4.64 -15.53 -10.16
C ALA A 259 4.78 -15.51 -8.63
N HIS A 260 3.69 -15.26 -7.91
CA HIS A 260 3.66 -15.22 -6.46
C HIS A 260 3.02 -16.48 -5.87
N SER A 261 3.58 -16.98 -4.75
CA SER A 261 2.99 -18.05 -3.95
C SER A 261 2.71 -19.32 -4.78
N LYS A 262 1.50 -19.89 -4.71
CA LYS A 262 1.06 -21.04 -5.52
C LYS A 262 1.29 -20.82 -7.02
N GLY A 263 1.12 -19.57 -7.52
CA GLY A 263 1.32 -19.28 -8.95
C GLY A 263 2.72 -19.65 -9.48
N GLY A 264 3.75 -19.62 -8.62
CA GLY A 264 5.08 -20.09 -9.01
C GLY A 264 5.16 -21.60 -9.22
N ILE A 265 4.38 -22.38 -8.46
CA ILE A 265 4.26 -23.84 -8.64
C ILE A 265 3.45 -24.13 -9.91
N ASP A 266 2.35 -23.40 -10.13
CA ASP A 266 1.48 -23.52 -11.30
C ASP A 266 2.28 -23.25 -12.59
N ALA A 267 3.09 -22.17 -12.61
CA ALA A 267 3.96 -21.84 -13.74
C ALA A 267 5.01 -22.94 -14.03
N ARG A 268 5.67 -23.45 -12.97
CA ARG A 268 6.62 -24.57 -13.13
C ARG A 268 5.94 -25.83 -13.67
N TYR A 269 4.74 -26.13 -13.18
CA TYR A 269 3.94 -27.27 -13.65
C TYR A 269 3.59 -27.11 -15.14
N ALA A 270 3.13 -25.93 -15.55
CA ALA A 270 2.81 -25.64 -16.94
C ALA A 270 4.04 -25.77 -17.87
N ILE A 271 5.21 -25.29 -17.42
CA ILE A 271 6.46 -25.40 -18.16
C ILE A 271 6.87 -26.87 -18.31
N HIS A 272 6.84 -27.63 -17.23
CA HIS A 272 7.34 -29.03 -17.22
C HIS A 272 6.39 -30.00 -17.90
N TYR A 273 5.12 -30.04 -17.46
CA TYR A 273 4.17 -31.07 -17.87
C TYR A 273 3.29 -30.69 -19.06
N LEU A 274 3.05 -29.38 -19.27
CA LEU A 274 2.09 -28.93 -20.28
C LEU A 274 2.74 -28.30 -21.52
N GLY A 275 4.07 -28.38 -21.64
CA GLY A 275 4.80 -27.92 -22.81
C GLY A 275 4.84 -26.41 -23.00
N LEU A 276 4.71 -25.63 -21.92
CA LEU A 276 4.76 -24.17 -21.98
C LEU A 276 6.20 -23.61 -22.17
N GLY A 277 7.25 -24.43 -21.96
CA GLY A 277 8.65 -24.02 -22.00
C GLY A 277 9.06 -23.17 -23.21
N PRO A 278 8.75 -23.53 -24.46
CA PRO A 278 9.11 -22.75 -25.65
C PRO A 278 8.62 -21.29 -25.63
N TYR A 279 7.60 -20.98 -24.88
CA TYR A 279 6.93 -19.69 -24.81
C TYR A 279 7.38 -18.84 -23.62
N VAL A 280 8.30 -19.34 -22.78
CA VAL A 280 8.78 -18.65 -21.59
C VAL A 280 10.23 -18.24 -21.76
N ALA A 281 10.55 -16.97 -21.55
CA ALA A 281 11.91 -16.42 -21.56
C ALA A 281 12.54 -16.45 -20.17
N SER A 282 11.77 -16.04 -19.17
CA SER A 282 12.20 -16.08 -17.77
C SER A 282 11.06 -16.43 -16.82
N LEU A 283 11.40 -17.06 -15.69
CA LEU A 283 10.50 -17.36 -14.57
C LEU A 283 11.10 -16.80 -13.28
N THR A 284 10.44 -15.82 -12.70
CA THR A 284 10.73 -15.29 -11.36
C THR A 284 9.61 -15.73 -10.42
N THR A 285 9.95 -16.50 -9.38
CA THR A 285 9.00 -16.89 -8.33
C THR A 285 9.20 -16.03 -7.09
N ILE A 286 8.11 -15.52 -6.52
CA ILE A 286 8.10 -14.64 -5.35
C ILE A 286 7.35 -15.37 -4.23
N ASN A 287 8.02 -15.64 -3.11
CA ASN A 287 7.44 -16.32 -1.93
C ASN A 287 6.67 -17.61 -2.29
N SER A 288 7.15 -18.37 -3.28
CA SER A 288 6.48 -19.58 -3.74
C SER A 288 6.91 -20.79 -2.89
N PRO A 289 5.97 -21.59 -2.39
CA PRO A 289 6.27 -22.75 -1.54
C PRO A 289 6.68 -23.97 -2.38
N HIS A 290 7.85 -23.91 -3.02
CA HIS A 290 8.33 -25.01 -3.89
C HIS A 290 8.44 -26.36 -3.16
N ARG A 291 8.71 -26.36 -1.85
CA ARG A 291 8.79 -27.53 -0.98
C ARG A 291 7.61 -27.64 -0.02
N GLY A 292 6.56 -26.84 -0.26
CA GLY A 292 5.35 -26.81 0.57
C GLY A 292 5.52 -26.07 1.89
N CYS A 293 4.51 -26.20 2.74
CA CYS A 293 4.42 -25.59 4.06
C CYS A 293 4.15 -26.66 5.10
N LEU A 294 5.12 -26.96 5.99
CA LEU A 294 4.95 -27.95 7.06
C LEU A 294 3.79 -27.62 8.01
N PHE A 295 3.60 -26.32 8.27
CA PHE A 295 2.48 -25.93 9.12
C PHE A 295 1.11 -26.22 8.47
N ALA A 296 1.02 -26.22 7.14
CA ALA A 296 -0.21 -26.60 6.43
C ALA A 296 -0.51 -28.10 6.59
N ASP A 297 0.52 -28.96 6.51
CA ASP A 297 0.37 -30.38 6.81
C ASP A 297 -0.20 -30.58 8.22
N TYR A 298 0.40 -29.92 9.21
CA TYR A 298 -0.05 -29.99 10.61
C TYR A 298 -1.50 -29.50 10.78
N LEU A 299 -1.88 -28.39 10.18
CA LEU A 299 -3.24 -27.86 10.31
C LEU A 299 -4.27 -28.82 9.68
N LEU A 300 -3.99 -29.37 8.51
CA LEU A 300 -4.87 -30.32 7.86
C LEU A 300 -5.02 -31.62 8.67
N GLU A 301 -3.96 -32.05 9.36
CA GLU A 301 -4.02 -33.21 10.25
C GLU A 301 -4.86 -32.95 11.51
N LYS A 302 -4.73 -31.75 12.11
CA LYS A 302 -5.36 -31.42 13.40
C LYS A 302 -6.76 -30.86 13.29
N ILE A 303 -7.13 -30.25 12.17
CA ILE A 303 -8.48 -29.72 11.98
C ILE A 303 -9.44 -30.86 11.62
N PRO A 304 -10.54 -31.06 12.38
CA PRO A 304 -11.52 -32.10 12.07
C PRO A 304 -12.08 -31.98 10.65
N PRO A 305 -12.32 -33.09 9.93
CA PRO A 305 -12.81 -33.06 8.54
C PRO A 305 -14.09 -32.24 8.35
N SER A 306 -15.00 -32.24 9.33
CA SER A 306 -16.23 -31.43 9.30
C SER A 306 -15.95 -29.94 9.30
N VAL A 307 -14.92 -29.49 10.03
CA VAL A 307 -14.50 -28.07 10.06
C VAL A 307 -13.79 -27.71 8.76
N GLN A 308 -12.93 -28.59 8.24
CA GLN A 308 -12.30 -28.40 6.94
C GLN A 308 -13.35 -28.25 5.83
N ALA A 309 -14.38 -29.11 5.78
CA ALA A 309 -15.46 -29.04 4.81
C ALA A 309 -16.26 -27.74 4.92
N LYS A 310 -16.53 -27.27 6.16
CA LYS A 310 -17.21 -25.98 6.39
C LYS A 310 -16.39 -24.79 5.92
N LEU A 311 -15.08 -24.78 6.20
CA LEU A 311 -14.16 -23.77 5.70
C LEU A 311 -14.11 -23.76 4.18
N ALA A 312 -13.91 -24.92 3.55
CA ALA A 312 -13.89 -25.07 2.10
C ALA A 312 -15.19 -24.55 1.46
N LYS A 313 -16.35 -24.92 2.01
CA LYS A 313 -17.65 -24.42 1.52
C LYS A 313 -17.75 -22.88 1.63
N THR A 314 -17.29 -22.31 2.72
CA THR A 314 -17.31 -20.85 2.95
C THR A 314 -16.42 -20.14 1.93
N TYR A 315 -15.16 -20.58 1.77
CA TYR A 315 -14.23 -20.01 0.82
C TYR A 315 -14.69 -20.18 -0.63
N ASN A 316 -15.11 -21.38 -1.03
CA ASN A 316 -15.62 -21.63 -2.37
C ASN A 316 -16.83 -20.76 -2.71
N THR A 317 -17.72 -20.52 -1.74
CA THR A 317 -18.87 -19.63 -1.92
C THR A 317 -18.41 -18.18 -2.12
N ALA A 318 -17.44 -17.71 -1.34
CA ALA A 318 -16.89 -16.36 -1.48
C ALA A 318 -16.17 -16.18 -2.84
N LEU A 319 -15.34 -17.14 -3.23
CA LEU A 319 -14.60 -17.11 -4.50
C LEU A 319 -15.51 -17.17 -5.72
N LYS A 320 -16.61 -17.92 -5.68
CA LYS A 320 -17.64 -17.88 -6.73
C LYS A 320 -18.24 -16.50 -6.89
N LYS A 321 -18.52 -15.80 -5.78
CA LYS A 321 -19.00 -14.40 -5.83
C LYS A 321 -17.96 -13.43 -6.40
N LEU A 322 -16.68 -13.74 -6.27
CA LEU A 322 -15.57 -12.97 -6.83
C LEU A 322 -15.26 -13.34 -8.29
N GLY A 323 -15.97 -14.34 -8.87
CA GLY A 323 -15.90 -14.69 -10.28
C GLY A 323 -15.16 -15.99 -10.61
N ASP A 324 -14.74 -16.79 -9.64
CA ASP A 324 -14.25 -18.14 -9.88
C ASP A 324 -15.42 -19.06 -10.30
N LYS A 325 -15.23 -19.84 -11.36
CA LYS A 325 -16.29 -20.71 -11.88
C LYS A 325 -16.46 -21.95 -11.00
N ASN A 326 -15.36 -22.64 -10.72
CA ASN A 326 -15.33 -23.93 -10.01
C ASN A 326 -14.24 -23.96 -8.93
N PRO A 327 -14.25 -23.07 -7.91
CA PRO A 327 -13.22 -23.06 -6.92
C PRO A 327 -13.23 -24.34 -6.07
N ASP A 328 -12.05 -24.91 -5.87
CA ASP A 328 -11.79 -26.04 -4.98
C ASP A 328 -10.69 -25.67 -3.97
N PHE A 329 -11.13 -25.08 -2.86
CA PHE A 329 -10.26 -24.70 -1.76
C PHE A 329 -9.44 -25.89 -1.23
N THR A 330 -10.07 -27.06 -1.11
CA THR A 330 -9.43 -28.24 -0.54
C THR A 330 -8.31 -28.75 -1.44
N ALA A 331 -8.54 -28.86 -2.75
CA ALA A 331 -7.51 -29.23 -3.71
C ALA A 331 -6.34 -28.23 -3.70
N ALA A 332 -6.65 -26.93 -3.69
CA ALA A 332 -5.63 -25.89 -3.67
C ALA A 332 -4.75 -25.94 -2.42
N VAL A 333 -5.33 -26.18 -1.22
CA VAL A 333 -4.56 -26.27 0.03
C VAL A 333 -3.76 -27.56 0.12
N ASN A 334 -4.34 -28.70 -0.27
CA ASN A 334 -3.64 -29.98 -0.29
C ASN A 334 -2.39 -29.95 -1.18
N ASP A 335 -2.48 -29.27 -2.32
CA ASP A 335 -1.36 -29.10 -3.25
C ASP A 335 -0.21 -28.21 -2.71
N LEU A 336 -0.45 -27.48 -1.60
CA LEU A 336 0.56 -26.65 -0.92
C LEU A 336 1.19 -27.34 0.30
N THR A 337 0.78 -28.55 0.65
CA THR A 337 1.41 -29.33 1.71
C THR A 337 2.82 -29.74 1.32
N SER A 338 3.68 -29.98 2.31
CA SER A 338 5.04 -30.48 2.05
C SER A 338 5.00 -31.88 1.43
N ALA A 339 4.02 -32.69 1.83
CA ALA A 339 3.80 -34.02 1.29
C ALA A 339 3.53 -33.99 -0.23
N ALA A 340 2.79 -33.01 -0.73
CA ALA A 340 2.51 -32.84 -2.15
C ALA A 340 3.63 -32.11 -2.90
N CYS A 341 4.20 -31.07 -2.30
CA CYS A 341 5.19 -30.23 -2.98
C CYS A 341 6.57 -30.86 -3.09
N PHE A 342 7.04 -31.56 -2.06
CA PHE A 342 8.42 -32.09 -2.04
C PHE A 342 8.73 -33.13 -3.16
N PRO A 343 7.86 -34.13 -3.44
CA PRO A 343 8.04 -34.99 -4.60
C PRO A 343 7.95 -34.21 -5.92
N ARG A 344 7.02 -33.25 -6.01
CA ARG A 344 6.80 -32.41 -7.19
C ARG A 344 8.02 -31.52 -7.48
N ASP A 345 8.63 -30.93 -6.46
CA ASP A 345 9.83 -30.09 -6.61
C ASP A 345 11.01 -30.88 -7.21
N ARG A 346 11.17 -32.14 -6.81
CA ARG A 346 12.19 -33.04 -7.35
C ARG A 346 11.92 -33.48 -8.78
N ALA A 347 10.65 -33.65 -9.14
CA ALA A 347 10.26 -34.15 -10.46
C ALA A 347 10.28 -33.04 -11.52
N MET A 348 9.85 -31.81 -11.14
CA MET A 348 9.72 -30.69 -12.09
C MET A 348 11.07 -30.04 -12.42
N THR A 349 11.58 -30.37 -13.62
CA THR A 349 12.74 -29.67 -14.22
C THR A 349 12.27 -28.54 -15.13
N VAL A 350 13.10 -27.51 -15.28
CA VAL A 350 12.85 -26.40 -16.21
C VAL A 350 13.96 -26.39 -17.25
N PRO A 351 13.65 -26.16 -18.55
CA PRO A 351 14.65 -26.06 -19.61
C PRO A 351 15.74 -25.03 -19.28
N LYS A 352 17.01 -25.34 -19.63
CA LYS A 352 18.17 -24.51 -19.29
C LYS A 352 18.19 -23.13 -19.99
N ASP A 353 17.46 -22.98 -21.08
CA ASP A 353 17.30 -21.74 -21.83
C ASP A 353 16.31 -20.77 -21.19
N ILE A 354 15.56 -21.20 -20.17
CA ILE A 354 14.70 -20.33 -19.37
C ILE A 354 15.49 -19.81 -18.17
N PHE A 355 15.63 -18.50 -18.06
CA PHE A 355 16.23 -17.88 -16.87
C PHE A 355 15.30 -18.01 -15.67
N CYS A 356 15.73 -18.73 -14.64
CA CYS A 356 14.96 -18.97 -13.43
C CYS A 356 15.59 -18.29 -12.22
N GLN A 357 14.78 -17.56 -11.47
CA GLN A 357 15.16 -16.99 -10.17
C GLN A 357 14.03 -17.06 -9.16
N SER A 358 14.39 -17.05 -7.88
CA SER A 358 13.43 -16.99 -6.80
C SER A 358 13.74 -15.88 -5.81
N VAL A 359 12.68 -15.34 -5.23
CA VAL A 359 12.72 -14.31 -4.19
C VAL A 359 11.91 -14.80 -3.01
N GLY A 360 12.49 -14.71 -1.82
CA GLY A 360 11.81 -14.97 -0.57
C GLY A 360 11.78 -13.74 0.31
N SER A 361 10.89 -13.72 1.29
CA SER A 361 10.87 -12.70 2.33
C SER A 361 10.63 -13.30 3.71
N VAL A 362 11.01 -12.58 4.77
CA VAL A 362 10.80 -13.03 6.13
C VAL A 362 10.24 -11.93 7.01
N MET A 363 9.25 -12.29 7.81
CA MET A 363 8.76 -11.48 8.91
C MET A 363 9.66 -11.64 10.15
N ARG A 364 9.62 -10.64 11.03
CA ARG A 364 10.32 -10.69 12.33
C ARG A 364 9.36 -10.77 13.51
N SER A 365 8.10 -10.34 13.32
CA SER A 365 7.12 -10.28 14.39
C SER A 365 5.69 -10.29 13.84
N ALA A 366 4.82 -11.12 14.44
CA ALA A 366 3.39 -11.16 14.14
C ALA A 366 2.68 -9.82 14.39
N GLY A 367 3.08 -9.09 15.44
CA GLY A 367 2.43 -7.83 15.83
C GLY A 367 2.59 -6.69 14.81
N HIS A 368 3.48 -6.83 13.84
CA HIS A 368 3.72 -5.84 12.80
C HIS A 368 3.22 -6.29 11.41
N GLY A 369 2.69 -7.49 11.29
CA GLY A 369 2.07 -7.98 10.05
C GLY A 369 0.61 -7.56 9.92
N GLN A 370 0.04 -7.74 8.73
CA GLN A 370 -1.35 -7.41 8.46
C GLN A 370 -2.30 -8.56 8.83
N PHE A 371 -3.37 -8.21 9.56
CA PHE A 371 -4.44 -9.16 9.89
C PHE A 371 -5.22 -9.54 8.61
N PRO A 372 -5.65 -10.80 8.42
CA PRO A 372 -5.49 -11.93 9.34
C PRO A 372 -4.20 -12.76 9.13
N LEU A 373 -3.44 -12.52 8.07
CA LEU A 373 -2.28 -13.34 7.67
C LEU A 373 -1.19 -13.42 8.75
N ASN A 374 -0.98 -12.34 9.50
CA ASN A 374 0.00 -12.29 10.58
C ASN A 374 -0.26 -13.29 11.71
N MET A 375 -1.49 -13.77 11.87
CA MET A 375 -1.84 -14.76 12.90
C MET A 375 -1.18 -16.12 12.66
N ALA A 376 -0.89 -16.45 11.41
CA ALA A 376 -0.21 -17.69 11.07
C ALA A 376 1.30 -17.69 11.39
N TYR A 377 1.92 -16.48 11.51
CA TYR A 377 3.36 -16.34 11.70
C TYR A 377 3.94 -17.15 12.89
N PRO A 378 3.36 -17.12 14.11
CA PRO A 378 3.92 -17.89 15.23
C PRO A 378 3.86 -19.39 15.00
N ILE A 379 2.78 -19.85 14.36
CA ILE A 379 2.58 -21.28 14.06
C ILE A 379 3.57 -21.71 12.97
N ALA A 380 3.62 -21.02 11.85
CA ALA A 380 4.58 -21.27 10.80
C ALA A 380 6.03 -21.25 11.34
N LYS A 381 6.35 -20.36 12.27
CA LYS A 381 7.68 -20.28 12.90
C LYS A 381 8.05 -21.54 13.67
N MET A 382 7.08 -22.21 14.30
CA MET A 382 7.34 -23.45 15.06
C MET A 382 7.74 -24.62 14.14
N PHE A 383 7.17 -24.69 12.93
CA PHE A 383 7.36 -25.79 12.01
C PHE A 383 8.40 -25.50 10.93
N ASP A 384 8.34 -24.32 10.35
CA ASP A 384 9.13 -23.94 9.18
C ASP A 384 10.32 -23.01 9.52
N GLY A 385 10.40 -22.48 10.76
CA GLY A 385 11.44 -21.53 11.18
C GLY A 385 11.18 -20.12 10.65
N PRO A 386 12.22 -19.41 10.14
CA PRO A 386 12.03 -18.10 9.50
C PRO A 386 11.02 -18.20 8.37
N ASN A 387 10.01 -17.30 8.34
CA ASN A 387 8.89 -17.36 7.42
C ASN A 387 8.31 -15.97 7.12
N ASP A 388 7.49 -15.89 6.09
CA ASP A 388 6.80 -14.68 5.67
C ASP A 388 5.38 -14.52 6.24
N SER A 389 5.00 -15.28 7.22
CA SER A 389 3.72 -15.58 7.85
C SER A 389 2.99 -16.83 7.32
N VAL A 390 3.29 -17.30 6.13
CA VAL A 390 2.60 -18.44 5.48
C VAL A 390 3.58 -19.51 5.06
N VAL A 391 4.71 -19.12 4.48
CA VAL A 391 5.70 -20.02 3.85
C VAL A 391 7.05 -19.85 4.54
N GLY A 392 7.69 -20.97 4.86
CA GLY A 392 9.03 -21.00 5.43
C GLY A 392 10.12 -20.65 4.41
N GLU A 393 11.18 -19.98 4.87
CA GLU A 393 12.29 -19.52 4.02
C GLU A 393 12.88 -20.62 3.15
N LYS A 394 13.08 -21.81 3.73
CA LYS A 394 13.68 -22.96 3.04
C LYS A 394 12.87 -23.43 1.84
N SER A 395 11.59 -23.10 1.77
CA SER A 395 10.69 -23.49 0.70
C SER A 395 10.77 -22.58 -0.54
N PHE A 396 11.41 -21.41 -0.44
CA PHE A 396 11.49 -20.42 -1.53
C PHE A 396 12.56 -20.73 -2.58
N TYR A 397 13.56 -21.56 -2.25
CA TYR A 397 14.72 -21.79 -3.12
C TYR A 397 14.35 -22.50 -4.42
N PHE A 398 14.55 -21.79 -5.54
CA PHE A 398 14.35 -22.30 -6.89
C PHE A 398 15.19 -21.52 -7.90
N GLY A 399 15.67 -22.21 -8.96
CA GLY A 399 16.39 -21.60 -10.05
C GLY A 399 17.86 -21.26 -9.75
N ASN A 400 18.44 -20.38 -10.56
CA ASN A 400 19.88 -20.10 -10.57
C ASN A 400 20.27 -18.92 -9.67
N LYS A 401 19.30 -18.11 -9.25
CA LYS A 401 19.51 -16.94 -8.39
C LYS A 401 18.42 -16.92 -7.32
N TYR A 402 18.84 -16.74 -6.07
CA TYR A 402 17.93 -16.55 -4.93
C TYR A 402 18.22 -15.21 -4.26
N THR A 403 17.16 -14.49 -3.92
CA THR A 403 17.24 -13.24 -3.19
C THR A 403 16.30 -13.28 -1.99
N LEU A 404 16.84 -13.05 -0.78
CA LEU A 404 16.05 -12.92 0.44
C LEU A 404 15.82 -11.46 0.76
N LEU A 405 14.55 -11.05 0.81
CA LEU A 405 14.14 -9.71 1.17
C LEU A 405 14.00 -9.58 2.69
N THR A 406 14.69 -8.61 3.25
CA THR A 406 14.67 -8.31 4.69
C THR A 406 14.59 -6.81 4.92
N THR A 407 14.22 -6.40 6.13
CA THR A 407 14.29 -5.01 6.59
C THR A 407 15.21 -4.90 7.81
N THR A 408 15.73 -3.71 8.09
CA THR A 408 16.49 -3.42 9.31
C THR A 408 15.56 -3.31 10.53
N GLY A 409 14.28 -3.05 10.32
CA GLY A 409 13.26 -2.85 11.36
C GLY A 409 12.71 -4.14 11.97
N LYS A 410 11.86 -3.99 13.01
CA LYS A 410 11.19 -5.09 13.72
C LYS A 410 10.07 -5.77 12.93
N ARG A 411 9.59 -5.16 11.85
CA ARG A 411 8.44 -5.64 11.07
C ARG A 411 8.80 -6.87 10.21
N GLY A 412 9.88 -6.79 9.43
CA GLY A 412 10.14 -7.71 8.33
C GLY A 412 9.19 -7.48 7.15
N ILE A 413 9.15 -8.45 6.23
CA ILE A 413 8.34 -8.39 5.00
C ILE A 413 7.47 -9.63 4.97
N SER A 414 6.15 -9.45 4.95
CA SER A 414 5.17 -10.53 4.97
C SER A 414 4.86 -11.06 3.55
N HIS A 415 4.13 -12.18 3.50
CA HIS A 415 3.62 -12.80 2.27
C HIS A 415 2.78 -11.85 1.40
N ALA A 416 2.02 -10.96 2.03
CA ALA A 416 1.19 -9.96 1.35
C ALA A 416 1.94 -8.68 0.99
N ASP A 417 3.01 -8.35 1.74
CA ASP A 417 3.79 -7.13 1.49
C ASP A 417 4.53 -7.20 0.15
N VAL A 418 4.99 -8.40 -0.25
CA VAL A 418 5.72 -8.58 -1.52
C VAL A 418 4.84 -8.39 -2.76
N THR A 419 3.52 -8.43 -2.62
CA THR A 419 2.57 -8.13 -3.70
C THR A 419 1.95 -6.73 -3.58
N ASP A 420 2.34 -5.96 -2.57
CA ASP A 420 1.74 -4.65 -2.27
C ASP A 420 0.21 -4.72 -2.03
N LEU A 421 -0.29 -5.87 -1.55
CA LEU A 421 -1.73 -6.15 -1.42
C LEU A 421 -2.43 -5.10 -0.55
N PHE A 422 -1.82 -4.73 0.56
CA PHE A 422 -2.33 -3.71 1.49
C PHE A 422 -1.84 -2.30 1.19
N ARG A 423 -0.94 -2.13 0.22
CA ARG A 423 -0.35 -0.85 -0.21
C ARG A 423 0.42 -0.12 0.89
N ASP A 424 0.95 -0.86 1.87
CA ASP A 424 1.72 -0.29 2.97
C ASP A 424 3.10 0.18 2.50
N ASN A 425 3.51 1.35 3.00
CA ASN A 425 4.89 1.80 2.86
C ASN A 425 5.72 1.22 4.01
N ILE A 426 6.63 0.30 3.70
CA ILE A 426 7.48 -0.33 4.69
C ILE A 426 8.77 0.47 4.81
N LYS A 427 9.20 0.76 6.05
CA LYS A 427 10.47 1.41 6.29
C LYS A 427 11.62 0.53 5.80
N ASP A 428 12.54 1.12 5.06
CA ASP A 428 13.72 0.48 4.46
C ASP A 428 13.41 -0.57 3.37
N PHE A 429 12.16 -0.66 2.90
CA PHE A 429 11.79 -1.52 1.77
C PHE A 429 10.72 -0.87 0.90
N ASP A 430 11.08 -0.56 -0.33
CA ASP A 430 10.14 -0.07 -1.35
C ASP A 430 9.80 -1.22 -2.31
N VAL A 431 8.65 -1.84 -2.11
CA VAL A 431 8.20 -2.96 -2.95
C VAL A 431 8.09 -2.57 -4.43
N ARG A 432 7.64 -1.36 -4.73
CA ARG A 432 7.53 -0.89 -6.12
C ARG A 432 8.91 -0.78 -6.79
N GLU A 433 9.89 -0.22 -6.06
CA GLU A 433 11.26 -0.10 -6.58
C GLU A 433 11.95 -1.45 -6.70
N PHE A 434 11.67 -2.37 -5.78
CA PHE A 434 12.13 -3.75 -5.89
C PHE A 434 11.71 -4.39 -7.23
N TYR A 435 10.42 -4.27 -7.62
CA TYR A 435 9.97 -4.82 -8.91
C TYR A 435 10.54 -4.06 -10.11
N VAL A 436 10.70 -2.74 -10.03
CA VAL A 436 11.38 -1.98 -11.08
C VAL A 436 12.81 -2.47 -11.27
N SER A 437 13.55 -2.69 -10.18
CA SER A 437 14.93 -3.22 -10.25
C SER A 437 14.97 -4.64 -10.79
N LEU A 438 14.02 -5.49 -10.39
CA LEU A 438 13.91 -6.87 -10.87
C LEU A 438 13.64 -6.91 -12.37
N VAL A 439 12.72 -6.09 -12.89
CA VAL A 439 12.40 -6.06 -14.31
C VAL A 439 13.52 -5.36 -15.12
N SER A 440 14.21 -4.39 -14.54
CA SER A 440 15.41 -3.79 -15.16
C SER A 440 16.53 -4.83 -15.31
N ASP A 441 16.78 -5.69 -14.31
CA ASP A 441 17.75 -6.80 -14.40
C ASP A 441 17.36 -7.78 -15.53
N LEU A 442 16.07 -8.10 -15.70
CA LEU A 442 15.60 -8.91 -16.82
C LEU A 442 15.88 -8.24 -18.17
N LYS A 443 15.61 -6.95 -18.29
CA LYS A 443 15.92 -6.17 -19.51
C LYS A 443 17.41 -6.18 -19.83
N GLU A 444 18.27 -5.94 -18.83
CA GLU A 444 19.73 -5.93 -19.00
C GLU A 444 20.28 -7.29 -19.44
N ARG A 445 19.63 -8.36 -19.05
CA ARG A 445 19.94 -9.74 -19.51
C ARG A 445 19.39 -10.07 -20.90
N GLY A 446 18.60 -9.17 -21.51
CA GLY A 446 18.06 -9.34 -22.87
C GLY A 446 16.71 -10.09 -22.95
N TYR A 447 16.02 -10.23 -21.82
CA TYR A 447 14.71 -10.87 -21.74
C TYR A 447 13.54 -9.94 -22.06
#